data_5c107a965401cc68300dc1022bf13472
#
_entry.id   5c107a965401cc68300dc1022bf13472
#
_cell.length_a   1.000
_cell.length_b   1.000
_cell.length_c   1.000
_cell.angle_alpha   90.00
_cell.angle_beta   90.00
_cell.angle_gamma   90.00
#
_symmetry.space_group_name_H-M   'P 1'
#
loop_
_entity.id
_entity.type
_entity.pdbx_description
1 polymer ?
#
loop_
_entity_poly.entity_id
_entity_poly.type
_entity_poly.pdbx_seq_one_letter_code
_entity_poly.pdbx_strand_id
1 'polypeptide(L)'
;MGVSDEFAGYVVDQLSAWGEVSVRKMFGGAGLYREGTMFGLIADDVAYLKVDDSNRDDFLRAGSSAFRPYPDKAKSTVMSYFEIPADVLEDPDELAGWAERSWIIARKKRK
;
A
#
# COMPACT_ATOMS: atom_id res chain seq x y z
N MET A 1 -12.59 3.96 -11.48
CA MET A 1 -12.42 4.96 -11.22
C MET A 1 -11.25 5.42 -10.58
N GLY A 2 -10.51 5.83 -10.26
CA GLY A 2 -9.35 6.32 -9.74
C GLY A 2 -9.35 6.49 -8.28
N VAL A 3 -8.55 7.37 -7.77
CA VAL A 3 -8.46 7.62 -6.36
C VAL A 3 -9.03 8.99 -6.11
N SER A 4 -9.82 9.13 -5.07
CA SER A 4 -10.35 10.43 -4.72
C SER A 4 -9.34 11.18 -3.89
N ASP A 5 -9.35 12.51 -4.00
CA ASP A 5 -8.44 13.33 -3.24
C ASP A 5 -8.71 13.19 -1.74
N GLU A 6 -9.97 12.99 -1.38
CA GLU A 6 -10.30 12.81 0.02
C GLU A 6 -9.70 11.56 0.61
N PHE A 7 -9.77 10.45 -0.11
CA PHE A 7 -9.24 9.21 0.40
C PHE A 7 -7.71 9.27 0.45
N ALA A 8 -7.10 9.84 -0.58
CA ALA A 8 -5.65 9.97 -0.58
C ALA A 8 -5.18 10.83 0.58
N GLY A 9 -5.89 11.91 0.86
CA GLY A 9 -5.56 12.77 1.99
C GLY A 9 -5.70 12.06 3.32
N TYR A 10 -6.73 11.23 3.45
CA TYR A 10 -6.93 10.46 4.67
C TYR A 10 -5.76 9.49 4.88
N VAL A 11 -5.33 8.80 3.84
CA VAL A 11 -4.25 7.84 3.96
C VAL A 11 -2.95 8.57 4.34
N VAL A 12 -2.67 9.69 3.72
CA VAL A 12 -1.47 10.46 4.05
C VAL A 12 -1.52 10.94 5.49
N ASP A 13 -2.69 11.38 5.95
CA ASP A 13 -2.81 11.82 7.33
C ASP A 13 -2.55 10.66 8.29
N GLN A 14 -3.08 9.48 8.00
CA GLN A 14 -2.87 8.33 8.87
C GLN A 14 -1.40 7.93 8.89
N LEU A 15 -0.67 8.17 7.81
CA LEU A 15 0.74 7.84 7.75
C LEU A 15 1.63 8.94 8.30
N SER A 16 1.07 10.11 8.62
CA SER A 16 1.90 11.24 9.03
C SER A 16 2.69 11.00 10.30
N ALA A 17 2.19 10.14 11.18
CA ALA A 17 2.92 9.83 12.40
C ALA A 17 4.18 9.02 12.10
N TRP A 18 4.19 8.31 10.98
CA TRP A 18 5.33 7.51 10.58
C TRP A 18 6.34 8.35 9.80
N GLY A 19 5.88 9.19 8.91
CA GLY A 19 6.78 9.99 8.13
C GLY A 19 6.07 10.75 7.04
N GLU A 20 6.84 11.51 6.29
CA GLU A 20 6.28 12.31 5.24
C GLU A 20 6.07 11.46 4.00
N VAL A 21 4.88 11.41 3.50
CA VAL A 21 4.51 10.56 2.38
C VAL A 21 4.03 11.42 1.22
N SER A 22 4.51 11.13 0.02
CA SER A 22 4.06 11.80 -1.19
C SER A 22 3.15 10.90 -1.98
N VAL A 23 2.23 11.48 -2.71
CA VAL A 23 1.30 10.73 -3.54
C VAL A 23 1.51 11.12 -4.98
N ARG A 24 1.64 10.16 -5.89
CA ARG A 24 1.74 10.44 -7.31
C ARG A 24 0.68 9.67 -8.06
N LYS A 25 -0.16 10.36 -8.78
CA LYS A 25 -1.22 9.72 -9.52
C LYS A 25 -0.66 8.96 -10.70
N MET A 26 -1.18 7.77 -10.96
CA MET A 26 -0.74 6.99 -12.09
C MET A 26 -1.77 5.95 -12.45
N PHE A 27 -1.98 5.72 -13.74
CA PHE A 27 -2.85 4.66 -14.24
C PHE A 27 -4.18 4.52 -13.49
N GLY A 28 -4.83 5.59 -13.23
CA GLY A 28 -6.12 5.52 -12.56
C GLY A 28 -6.04 5.30 -11.06
N GLY A 29 -4.86 5.27 -10.51
CA GLY A 29 -4.67 5.14 -9.07
C GLY A 29 -3.61 6.11 -8.63
N ALA A 30 -2.90 5.76 -7.57
CA ALA A 30 -1.82 6.61 -7.07
C ALA A 30 -0.79 5.77 -6.35
N GLY A 31 0.46 6.15 -6.43
CA GLY A 31 1.51 5.49 -5.67
C GLY A 31 1.81 6.26 -4.41
N LEU A 32 2.19 5.56 -3.36
CA LEU A 32 2.57 6.15 -2.09
C LEU A 32 4.07 6.04 -1.95
N TYR A 33 4.73 7.18 -1.77
CA TYR A 33 6.18 7.23 -1.75
C TYR A 33 6.72 7.84 -0.47
N ARG A 34 7.82 7.33 0.00
CA ARG A 34 8.56 7.97 1.08
C ARG A 34 10.01 8.03 0.64
N GLU A 35 10.57 9.22 0.66
CA GLU A 35 11.95 9.43 0.23
C GLU A 35 12.24 8.83 -1.14
N GLY A 36 11.27 8.99 -2.04
CA GLY A 36 11.44 8.53 -3.41
C GLY A 36 11.19 7.05 -3.65
N THR A 37 10.87 6.29 -2.62
CA THR A 37 10.63 4.86 -2.75
C THR A 37 9.15 4.56 -2.60
N MET A 38 8.56 3.91 -3.61
CA MET A 38 7.16 3.57 -3.57
C MET A 38 6.95 2.36 -2.70
N PHE A 39 6.19 2.50 -1.63
CA PHE A 39 5.95 1.40 -0.69
C PHE A 39 4.49 0.96 -0.67
N GLY A 40 3.63 1.66 -1.37
CA GLY A 40 2.22 1.32 -1.38
C GLY A 40 1.54 1.98 -2.55
N LEU A 41 0.25 1.72 -2.69
CA LEU A 41 -0.52 2.35 -3.75
C LEU A 41 -1.99 2.43 -3.35
N ILE A 42 -2.74 3.23 -4.07
CA ILE A 42 -4.16 3.38 -3.89
C ILE A 42 -4.82 3.12 -5.24
N ALA A 43 -5.83 2.28 -5.26
CA ALA A 43 -6.60 2.02 -6.48
C ALA A 43 -8.05 1.84 -6.08
N ASP A 44 -8.97 2.51 -6.77
CA ASP A 44 -10.40 2.45 -6.47
C ASP A 44 -10.68 2.74 -5.01
N ASP A 45 -9.97 3.71 -4.46
CA ASP A 45 -10.11 4.14 -3.07
C ASP A 45 -9.87 3.00 -2.08
N VAL A 46 -8.95 2.12 -2.42
CA VAL A 46 -8.46 1.09 -1.51
C VAL A 46 -6.95 1.24 -1.44
N ALA A 47 -6.39 1.20 -0.25
CA ALA A 47 -4.96 1.37 -0.05
C ALA A 47 -4.27 0.04 0.12
N TYR A 48 -3.10 -0.10 -0.49
CA TYR A 48 -2.34 -1.34 -0.49
C TYR A 48 -0.90 -1.06 -0.07
N LEU A 49 -0.25 -2.06 0.52
CA LEU A 49 1.17 -1.96 0.91
C LEU A 49 1.98 -3.04 0.23
N LYS A 50 3.27 -2.76 0.01
CA LYS A 50 4.18 -3.71 -0.61
C LYS A 50 4.40 -4.92 0.29
N VAL A 51 4.40 -6.10 -0.31
CA VAL A 51 4.49 -7.34 0.42
C VAL A 51 5.55 -8.24 -0.18
N ASP A 52 6.29 -8.95 0.66
CA ASP A 52 7.12 -10.04 0.20
C ASP A 52 6.95 -11.17 1.22
N ASP A 53 7.78 -12.19 1.18
CA ASP A 53 7.60 -13.33 2.06
C ASP A 53 7.72 -12.95 3.52
N SER A 54 8.43 -11.88 3.85
CA SER A 54 8.66 -11.55 5.25
C SER A 54 7.42 -10.97 5.94
N ASN A 55 6.50 -10.36 5.18
CA ASN A 55 5.31 -9.78 5.81
C ASN A 55 3.98 -10.32 5.26
N ARG A 56 4.04 -11.28 4.33
CA ARG A 56 2.82 -11.77 3.72
C ARG A 56 1.87 -12.40 4.72
N ASP A 57 2.40 -13.15 5.67
CA ASP A 57 1.54 -13.84 6.62
C ASP A 57 0.70 -12.89 7.46
N ASP A 58 1.23 -11.72 7.77
CA ASP A 58 0.47 -10.75 8.55
C ASP A 58 -0.78 -10.32 7.79
N PHE A 59 -0.64 -10.10 6.48
CA PHE A 59 -1.78 -9.71 5.66
C PHE A 59 -2.76 -10.85 5.50
N LEU A 60 -2.26 -12.07 5.31
CA LEU A 60 -3.14 -13.21 5.14
C LEU A 60 -3.92 -13.50 6.41
N ARG A 61 -3.29 -13.36 7.56
CA ARG A 61 -3.99 -13.58 8.81
C ARG A 61 -5.08 -12.55 9.03
N ALA A 62 -4.92 -11.38 8.49
CA ALA A 62 -5.91 -10.34 8.62
C ALA A 62 -7.01 -10.44 7.57
N GLY A 63 -6.94 -11.44 6.70
CA GLY A 63 -7.94 -11.61 5.68
C GLY A 63 -7.79 -10.69 4.48
N SER A 64 -6.61 -10.13 4.30
CA SER A 64 -6.39 -9.18 3.24
C SER A 64 -6.26 -9.86 1.88
N SER A 65 -6.52 -9.11 0.82
CA SER A 65 -6.44 -9.59 -0.55
C SER A 65 -5.36 -8.90 -1.32
N ALA A 66 -4.76 -9.60 -2.25
CA ALA A 66 -3.72 -9.02 -3.10
C ALA A 66 -4.33 -8.09 -4.13
N PHE A 67 -3.57 -7.07 -4.52
CA PHE A 67 -4.01 -6.15 -5.56
C PHE A 67 -3.95 -6.86 -6.90
N ARG A 68 -5.00 -6.77 -7.68
CA ARG A 68 -5.03 -7.39 -8.99
C ARG A 68 -5.49 -6.39 -10.01
N PRO A 69 -4.54 -5.78 -10.72
CA PRO A 69 -4.88 -4.76 -11.70
C PRO A 69 -5.64 -5.33 -12.88
N TYR A 70 -5.40 -6.61 -13.22
CA TYR A 70 -6.08 -7.21 -14.35
C TYR A 70 -6.67 -8.54 -13.92
N PRO A 71 -7.79 -8.50 -13.24
CA PRO A 71 -8.33 -9.72 -12.66
C PRO A 71 -8.64 -10.82 -13.66
N ASP A 72 -8.89 -10.43 -14.91
CA ASP A 72 -9.20 -11.43 -15.89
C ASP A 72 -8.00 -12.18 -16.43
N LYS A 73 -6.82 -11.70 -16.21
CA LYS A 73 -5.67 -12.33 -16.76
C LYS A 73 -4.99 -13.09 -15.69
N ALA A 74 -5.25 -14.32 -15.64
CA ALA A 74 -4.77 -15.10 -14.59
C ALA A 74 -3.33 -15.01 -14.32
N LYS A 75 -2.49 -14.94 -15.30
CA LYS A 75 -1.20 -14.90 -15.00
C LYS A 75 -0.63 -13.66 -14.79
N SER A 76 -1.25 -12.72 -14.94
CA SER A 76 -0.73 -11.57 -14.83
C SER A 76 -0.33 -11.35 -13.61
N THR A 77 0.27 -11.25 -13.08
CA THR A 77 0.74 -10.62 -12.22
C THR A 77 0.28 -10.58 -10.98
N VAL A 78 0.81 -11.24 -10.23
CA VAL A 78 0.58 -11.12 -8.91
C VAL A 78 1.32 -10.01 -8.48
N MET A 79 0.69 -8.96 -8.23
CA MET A 79 1.34 -7.83 -7.73
C MET A 79 1.71 -8.10 -6.32
N SER A 80 2.84 -7.59 -5.91
CA SER A 80 3.31 -7.77 -4.56
C SER A 80 2.76 -6.69 -3.67
N TYR A 81 1.47 -6.45 -3.75
CA TYR A 81 0.80 -5.46 -2.91
C TYR A 81 -0.49 -6.06 -2.37
N PHE A 82 -0.73 -5.86 -1.09
CA PHE A 82 -1.95 -6.37 -0.45
C PHE A 82 -2.70 -5.23 0.22
N GLU A 83 -4.01 -5.35 0.28
CA GLU A 83 -4.85 -4.32 0.89
C GLU A 83 -4.51 -4.12 2.35
N ILE A 84 -4.46 -2.88 2.81
CA ILE A 84 -4.22 -2.60 4.22
C ILE A 84 -5.49 -2.97 4.98
N PRO A 85 -5.40 -3.83 5.99
CA PRO A 85 -6.59 -4.18 6.77
C PRO A 85 -7.23 -2.93 7.38
N ALA A 86 -8.54 -2.87 7.42
CA ALA A 86 -9.24 -1.69 7.91
C ALA A 86 -8.81 -1.29 9.31
N ASP A 87 -8.64 -2.27 10.19
CA ASP A 87 -8.25 -1.97 11.56
C ASP A 87 -6.88 -1.32 11.61
N VAL A 88 -5.99 -1.73 10.73
CA VAL A 88 -4.65 -1.17 10.68
C VAL A 88 -4.68 0.23 10.10
N LEU A 89 -5.46 0.44 9.05
CA LEU A 89 -5.52 1.75 8.43
C LEU A 89 -6.08 2.79 9.39
N GLU A 90 -7.00 2.38 10.25
CA GLU A 90 -7.61 3.31 11.18
C GLU A 90 -6.76 3.57 12.42
N ASP A 91 -5.68 2.84 12.60
CA ASP A 91 -4.84 2.98 13.77
C ASP A 91 -3.46 3.47 13.32
N PRO A 92 -3.16 4.75 13.46
CA PRO A 92 -1.89 5.28 12.97
C PRO A 92 -0.65 4.60 13.53
N ASP A 93 -0.71 4.12 14.77
CA ASP A 93 0.45 3.46 15.37
C ASP A 93 0.67 2.10 14.73
N GLU A 94 -0.39 1.35 14.49
CA GLU A 94 -0.26 0.06 13.84
C GLU A 94 0.16 0.27 12.40
N LEU A 95 -0.46 1.23 11.75
CA LEU A 95 -0.16 1.50 10.34
C LEU A 95 1.30 1.86 10.16
N ALA A 96 1.88 2.61 11.09
CA ALA A 96 3.28 3.00 10.98
C ALA A 96 4.19 1.77 10.92
N GLY A 97 3.92 0.78 11.74
CA GLY A 97 4.74 -0.44 11.73
C GLY A 97 4.59 -1.22 10.45
N TRP A 98 3.37 -1.33 9.93
CA TRP A 98 3.14 -2.05 8.69
C TRP A 98 3.77 -1.30 7.50
N ALA A 99 3.67 0.03 7.50
CA ALA A 99 4.24 0.84 6.43
C ALA A 99 5.77 0.78 6.47
N GLU A 100 6.34 0.80 7.64
CA GLU A 100 7.79 0.72 7.79
C GLU A 100 8.33 -0.56 7.16
N ARG A 101 7.68 -1.66 7.44
CA ARG A 101 8.12 -2.93 6.89
C ARG A 101 8.01 -2.94 5.37
N SER A 102 6.90 -2.43 4.83
CA SER A 102 6.71 -2.37 3.40
C SER A 102 7.74 -1.45 2.74
N TRP A 103 8.08 -0.36 3.39
CA TRP A 103 9.06 0.58 2.86
C TRP A 103 10.45 -0.05 2.82
N ILE A 104 10.81 -0.79 3.85
CA ILE A 104 12.10 -1.48 3.88
C ILE A 104 12.15 -2.52 2.76
N ILE A 105 11.07 -3.27 2.56
CA ILE A 105 11.00 -4.24 1.49
C ILE A 105 11.16 -3.57 0.14
N ALA A 106 10.49 -2.46 -0.07
CA ALA A 106 10.55 -1.76 -1.34
C ALA A 106 11.95 -1.21 -1.60
N ARG A 107 12.62 -0.74 -0.57
CA ARG A 107 13.97 -0.24 -0.74
C ARG A 107 14.95 -1.34 -1.11
N LYS A 108 14.75 -2.52 -0.57
CA LYS A 108 15.65 -3.59 -0.92
C LYS A 108 15.50 -4.05 -2.33
N LYS A 109 14.28 -3.99 -2.87
CA LYS A 109 14.09 -4.42 -4.22
C LYS A 109 14.52 -3.41 -5.23
N ARG A 110 14.75 -2.14 -4.81
CA ARG A 110 15.12 -1.16 -5.71
C ARG A 110 16.57 -1.28 -5.89
N LYS A 111 17.09 -1.38 -6.95
CA LYS A 111 18.48 -1.48 -7.10
C LYS A 111 19.03 -0.52 -8.03
#